data_ebec40c8e80dc8bb21262d1ad00c501d
#
_entry.id   ebec40c8e80dc8bb21262d1ad00c501d
#
_cell.length_a   1.000
_cell.length_b   1.000
_cell.length_c   1.000
_cell.angle_alpha   90.00
_cell.angle_beta   90.00
_cell.angle_gamma   90.00
#
_symmetry.space_group_name_H-M   'P 1'
#
loop_
_entity.id
_entity.type
_entity.pdbx_description
1 polymer ?
#
loop_
_entity_poly.entity_id
_entity_poly.type
_entity_poly.pdbx_seq_one_letter_code
_entity_poly.pdbx_strand_id
1 'polypeptide(L)'
;MKWKQQVLKMKAYQPGKPIDEVKRMYGLEEVIKLASNENPFGCSEKVKQFLQATASGENFAIYPDGYAQNLRTAMANHLQVA
;
A
#
# COMPACT_ATOMS: atom_id res chain seq x y z
N MET A 1 -32.08 -9.57 -2.76
CA MET A 1 -31.31 -8.62 -3.60
C MET A 1 -30.96 -9.30 -4.92
N LYS A 2 -31.22 -8.66 -6.03
CA LYS A 2 -30.86 -9.21 -7.35
C LYS A 2 -29.62 -8.47 -7.89
N TRP A 3 -28.57 -9.21 -8.15
CA TRP A 3 -27.37 -8.68 -8.80
C TRP A 3 -27.55 -8.63 -10.31
N LYS A 4 -26.88 -7.67 -10.97
CA LYS A 4 -26.86 -7.65 -12.45
C LYS A 4 -26.19 -8.92 -12.97
N GLN A 5 -26.69 -9.49 -14.05
CA GLN A 5 -26.18 -10.76 -14.62
C GLN A 5 -24.68 -10.68 -14.99
N GLN A 6 -24.22 -9.51 -15.37
CA GLN A 6 -22.79 -9.27 -15.66
C GLN A 6 -21.91 -9.47 -14.43
N VAL A 7 -22.40 -9.05 -13.26
CA VAL A 7 -21.66 -9.17 -11.98
C VAL A 7 -21.55 -10.62 -11.54
N LEU A 8 -22.56 -11.44 -11.78
CA LEU A 8 -22.53 -12.87 -11.44
C LEU A 8 -21.46 -13.67 -12.18
N LYS A 9 -21.03 -13.18 -13.34
CA LYS A 9 -19.99 -13.81 -14.18
C LYS A 9 -18.58 -13.27 -13.89
N MET A 10 -18.46 -12.25 -13.06
CA MET A 10 -17.14 -11.67 -12.72
C MET A 10 -16.40 -12.57 -11.74
N LYS A 11 -15.12 -12.73 -11.98
CA LYS A 11 -14.22 -13.34 -10.99
C LYS A 11 -13.80 -12.30 -9.97
N ALA A 12 -13.68 -12.72 -8.71
CA ALA A 12 -13.13 -11.86 -7.67
C ALA A 12 -11.70 -11.41 -8.04
N TYR A 13 -11.36 -10.20 -7.61
CA TYR A 13 -10.00 -9.70 -7.78
C TYR A 13 -8.99 -10.63 -7.11
N GLN A 14 -7.96 -10.98 -7.84
CA GLN A 14 -6.83 -11.74 -7.32
C GLN A 14 -5.59 -10.84 -7.28
N PRO A 15 -5.03 -10.56 -6.09
CA PRO A 15 -3.80 -9.77 -5.99
C PRO A 15 -2.62 -10.53 -6.62
N GLY A 16 -1.59 -9.77 -7.01
CA GLY A 16 -0.35 -10.34 -7.48
C GLY A 16 0.30 -11.22 -6.41
N LYS A 17 1.04 -12.24 -6.84
CA LYS A 17 1.74 -13.14 -5.92
C LYS A 17 2.93 -12.45 -5.26
N PRO A 18 3.16 -12.64 -3.94
CA PRO A 18 4.39 -12.18 -3.28
C PRO A 18 5.65 -12.83 -3.88
N ILE A 19 6.77 -12.11 -3.83
CA ILE A 19 8.06 -12.62 -4.32
C ILE A 19 8.44 -13.94 -3.67
N ASP A 20 8.26 -14.08 -2.36
CA ASP A 20 8.61 -15.28 -1.62
C ASP A 20 7.77 -16.49 -2.03
N GLU A 21 6.51 -16.29 -2.39
CA GLU A 21 5.67 -17.35 -2.92
C GLU A 21 6.19 -17.86 -4.26
N VAL A 22 6.53 -16.95 -5.17
CA VAL A 22 7.08 -17.30 -6.49
C VAL A 22 8.42 -18.01 -6.36
N LYS A 23 9.30 -17.56 -5.48
CA LYS A 23 10.57 -18.23 -5.17
C LYS A 23 10.35 -19.69 -4.73
N ARG A 24 9.41 -19.91 -3.82
CA ARG A 24 9.08 -21.27 -3.34
C ARG A 24 8.49 -22.14 -4.42
N MET A 25 7.58 -21.60 -5.24
CA MET A 25 6.90 -22.37 -6.30
C MET A 25 7.84 -22.87 -7.38
N TYR A 26 8.85 -22.07 -7.73
CA TYR A 26 9.75 -22.34 -8.86
C TYR A 26 11.19 -22.62 -8.45
N GLY A 27 11.51 -22.65 -7.15
CA GLY A 27 12.85 -22.90 -6.66
C GLY A 27 13.86 -21.84 -7.08
N LEU A 28 13.46 -20.56 -7.12
CA LEU A 28 14.29 -19.46 -7.58
C LEU A 28 14.99 -18.76 -6.41
N GLU A 29 16.25 -18.38 -6.62
CA GLU A 29 17.00 -17.57 -5.66
C GLU A 29 16.66 -16.09 -5.78
N GLU A 30 16.45 -15.62 -7.01
CA GLU A 30 16.11 -14.22 -7.32
C GLU A 30 14.84 -14.13 -8.16
N VAL A 31 14.04 -13.08 -7.90
CA VAL A 31 12.84 -12.75 -8.68
C VAL A 31 12.79 -11.25 -8.89
N ILE A 32 12.64 -10.82 -10.13
CA ILE A 32 12.36 -9.44 -10.50
C ILE A 32 10.85 -9.27 -10.63
N LYS A 33 10.25 -8.49 -9.74
CA LYS A 33 8.82 -8.20 -9.76
C LYS A 33 8.54 -6.90 -10.50
N LEU A 34 7.74 -6.98 -11.56
CA LEU A 34 7.29 -5.83 -12.36
C LEU A 34 5.79 -5.57 -12.20
N ALA A 35 5.18 -6.10 -11.15
CA ALA A 35 3.75 -5.98 -10.85
C ALA A 35 3.49 -5.09 -9.64
N SER A 36 2.20 -4.72 -9.44
CA SER A 36 1.68 -4.03 -8.25
C SER A 36 2.14 -2.58 -8.07
N ASN A 37 2.63 -1.93 -9.10
CA ASN A 37 3.10 -0.53 -9.05
C ASN A 37 4.09 -0.24 -7.90
N GLU A 38 4.88 -1.22 -7.53
CA GLU A 38 5.89 -1.07 -6.48
C GLU A 38 7.15 -0.37 -7.02
N ASN A 39 7.78 0.42 -6.17
CA ASN A 39 9.08 0.99 -6.49
C ASN A 39 10.21 0.06 -5.98
N PRO A 40 10.93 -0.65 -6.89
CA PRO A 40 11.98 -1.58 -6.47
C PRO A 40 13.21 -0.88 -5.83
N PHE A 41 13.33 0.43 -6.02
CA PHE A 41 14.41 1.24 -5.41
C PHE A 41 14.08 1.68 -3.97
N GLY A 42 12.89 1.34 -3.47
CA GLY A 42 12.46 1.65 -2.13
C GLY A 42 11.80 3.02 -2.00
N CYS A 43 11.74 3.53 -0.79
CA CYS A 43 11.15 4.82 -0.49
C CYS A 43 12.22 5.87 -0.13
N SER A 44 11.80 7.14 -0.05
CA SER A 44 12.65 8.26 0.35
C SER A 44 13.31 8.01 1.71
N GLU A 45 14.58 8.38 1.85
CA GLU A 45 15.31 8.30 3.11
C GLU A 45 14.66 9.15 4.22
N LYS A 46 14.09 10.30 3.87
CA LYS A 46 13.33 11.13 4.81
C LYS A 46 12.11 10.41 5.38
N VAL A 47 11.42 9.61 4.56
CA VAL A 47 10.29 8.78 5.01
C VAL A 47 10.74 7.72 6.00
N LYS A 48 11.86 7.06 5.75
CA LYS A 48 12.43 6.06 6.67
C LYS A 48 12.79 6.68 8.02
N GLN A 49 13.47 7.83 8.00
CA GLN A 49 13.83 8.56 9.22
C GLN A 49 12.60 8.98 10.01
N PHE A 50 11.56 9.48 9.34
CA PHE A 50 10.29 9.83 9.96
C PHE A 50 9.64 8.61 10.64
N LEU A 51 9.58 7.49 9.97
CA LEU A 51 9.00 6.26 10.53
C LEU A 51 9.79 5.74 11.74
N GLN A 52 11.11 5.81 11.72
CA GLN A 52 11.96 5.44 12.85
C GLN A 52 11.69 6.34 14.07
N ALA A 53 11.61 7.65 13.87
CA ALA A 53 11.28 8.60 14.92
C ALA A 53 9.87 8.40 15.47
N THR A 54 8.91 8.15 14.60
CA THR A 54 7.49 7.89 14.94
C THR A 54 7.36 6.63 15.80
N ALA A 55 8.08 5.56 15.45
CA ALA A 55 8.04 4.30 16.19
C ALA A 55 8.44 4.45 17.68
N SER A 56 9.26 5.43 18.00
CA SER A 56 9.70 5.71 19.37
C SER A 56 8.75 6.63 20.14
N GLY A 57 7.97 7.47 19.48
CA GLY A 57 7.19 8.56 20.09
C GLY A 57 5.68 8.42 19.99
N GLU A 58 5.18 7.66 19.04
CA GLU A 58 3.74 7.56 18.78
C GLU A 58 3.04 6.51 19.67
N ASN A 59 1.81 6.81 20.03
CA ASN A 59 0.96 5.87 20.73
C ASN A 59 0.12 5.05 19.76
N PHE A 60 0.61 3.90 19.36
CA PHE A 60 -0.09 2.99 18.47
C PHE A 60 -1.33 2.30 19.05
N ALA A 61 -1.61 2.52 20.34
CA ALA A 61 -2.81 2.01 21.01
C ALA A 61 -4.07 2.86 20.72
N ILE A 62 -3.89 4.03 20.10
CA ILE A 62 -4.99 4.95 19.78
C ILE A 62 -5.39 4.80 18.32
N TYR A 63 -6.69 4.78 18.05
CA TYR A 63 -7.21 4.79 16.68
C TYR A 63 -6.76 6.06 15.95
N PRO A 64 -6.33 5.94 14.70
CA PRO A 64 -6.04 7.10 13.87
C PRO A 64 -7.32 7.88 13.52
N ASP A 65 -7.16 9.13 13.12
CA ASP A 65 -8.24 9.93 12.55
C ASP A 65 -8.78 9.27 11.28
N GLY A 66 -10.03 8.81 11.32
CA GLY A 66 -10.69 8.15 10.19
C GLY A 66 -10.88 9.04 8.95
N TYR A 67 -10.81 10.36 9.11
CA TYR A 67 -10.88 11.32 8.01
C TYR A 67 -9.50 11.73 7.49
N ALA A 68 -8.43 11.32 8.15
CA ALA A 68 -7.05 11.68 7.80
C ALA A 68 -6.87 13.19 7.55
N GLN A 69 -7.41 14.02 8.45
CA GLN A 69 -7.51 15.47 8.25
C GLN A 69 -6.15 16.12 7.99
N ASN A 70 -5.14 15.77 8.77
CA ASN A 70 -3.81 16.34 8.62
C ASN A 70 -3.18 16.01 7.27
N LEU A 71 -3.32 14.76 6.81
CA LEU A 71 -2.85 14.34 5.49
C LEU A 71 -3.58 15.08 4.37
N ARG A 72 -4.90 15.17 4.45
CA ARG A 72 -5.71 15.88 3.45
C ARG A 72 -5.31 17.36 3.34
N THR A 73 -5.12 18.03 4.47
CA THR A 73 -4.67 19.42 4.49
C THR A 73 -3.28 19.57 3.88
N ALA A 74 -2.35 18.70 4.24
CA ALA A 74 -1.00 18.74 3.68
C ALA A 74 -0.99 18.49 2.15
N MET A 75 -1.78 17.54 1.68
CA MET A 75 -1.93 17.27 0.24
C MET A 75 -2.57 18.43 -0.50
N ALA A 76 -3.63 19.02 0.04
CA ALA A 76 -4.30 20.17 -0.57
C ALA A 76 -3.34 21.35 -0.72
N ASN A 77 -2.55 21.65 0.30
CA ASN A 77 -1.54 22.70 0.27
C ASN A 77 -0.43 22.40 -0.75
N HIS A 78 0.04 21.16 -0.79
CA HIS A 78 1.10 20.76 -1.73
C HIS A 78 0.63 20.83 -3.19
N LEU A 79 -0.60 20.42 -3.46
CA LEU A 79 -1.19 20.40 -4.78
C LEU A 79 -1.86 21.73 -5.16
N GLN A 80 -1.93 22.68 -4.24
CA GLN A 80 -2.61 24.00 -4.41
C GLN A 80 -4.08 23.86 -4.83
N VAL A 81 -4.79 22.91 -4.21
CA VAL A 81 -6.22 22.67 -4.40
C VAL A 81 -6.99 22.88 -3.11
N ALA A 82 -8.30 23.06 -3.24
CA ALA A 82 -9.18 23.23 -2.08
C ALA A 82 -9.35 21.90 -1.28
#